data_e9ab43a4b96748b3cb2f630e08248a0b
#
_entry.id   e9ab43a4b96748b3cb2f630e08248a0b
#
_cell.length_a   1.000
_cell.length_b   1.000
_cell.length_c   1.000
_cell.angle_alpha   90.00
_cell.angle_beta   90.00
_cell.angle_gamma   90.00
#
_symmetry.space_group_name_H-M   'P 1'
#
loop_
_entity.id
_entity.type
_entity.pdbx_description
1 polymer ?
#
loop_
_entity_poly.entity_id
_entity_poly.type
_entity_poly.pdbx_seq_one_letter_code
_entity_poly.pdbx_strand_id
1 'polypeptide(L)'
;MRARTDNGLTRSLEDYLVTIWELVRNRKVARVKDIARARGVKPGSVSPAMRRLKELGLIRYEQREFIDLTPKGEIVARRVAAHHQILNIFFVDVLQM
;
A
#
# COMPACT_ATOMS: atom_id res chain seq x y z
N MET A 1 -8.36 4.20 -19.45
CA MET A 1 -8.10 4.07 -18.74
C MET A 1 -7.90 3.05 -18.10
N ARG A 2 -7.31 2.61 -17.71
CA ARG A 2 -7.12 1.62 -17.19
C ARG A 2 -6.80 1.72 -15.87
N ALA A 3 -7.28 1.28 -14.99
CA ALA A 3 -6.99 1.40 -13.62
C ALA A 3 -6.32 0.17 -13.08
N ARG A 4 -6.01 -0.73 -13.91
CA ARG A 4 -5.48 -1.98 -13.45
C ARG A 4 -4.06 -2.20 -13.92
N THR A 5 -3.24 -2.75 -13.04
CA THR A 5 -1.89 -3.13 -13.38
C THR A 5 -1.79 -4.64 -13.35
N ASP A 6 -0.59 -5.15 -13.43
CA ASP A 6 -0.34 -6.57 -13.36
C ASP A 6 -0.91 -7.17 -12.09
N ASN A 7 -1.25 -8.45 -12.14
CA ASN A 7 -1.68 -9.19 -10.96
C ASN A 7 -3.01 -8.73 -10.41
N GLY A 8 -3.81 -8.07 -11.23
CA GLY A 8 -5.14 -7.66 -10.80
C GLY A 8 -5.16 -6.47 -9.87
N LEU A 9 -4.05 -5.75 -9.77
CA LEU A 9 -4.00 -4.58 -8.92
C LEU A 9 -4.69 -3.41 -9.58
N THR A 10 -5.53 -2.73 -8.81
CA THR A 10 -6.08 -1.45 -9.22
C THR A 10 -5.22 -0.38 -8.61
N ARG A 11 -5.42 0.85 -9.05
CA ARG A 11 -4.69 1.96 -8.48
C ARG A 11 -4.93 2.10 -6.99
N SER A 12 -6.17 1.90 -6.59
CA SER A 12 -6.51 1.97 -5.18
C SER A 12 -5.78 0.91 -4.38
N LEU A 13 -5.72 -0.31 -4.90
CA LEU A 13 -5.01 -1.38 -4.20
C LEU A 13 -3.51 -1.12 -4.16
N GLU A 14 -2.98 -0.53 -5.22
CA GLU A 14 -1.57 -0.15 -5.22
C GLU A 14 -1.28 0.85 -4.10
N ASP A 15 -2.16 1.83 -3.95
CA ASP A 15 -1.99 2.84 -2.92
C ASP A 15 -2.02 2.21 -1.53
N TYR A 16 -2.93 1.29 -1.30
CA TYR A 16 -2.98 0.60 -0.02
C TYR A 16 -1.72 -0.22 0.21
N LEU A 17 -1.25 -0.89 -0.83
CA LEU A 17 -0.05 -1.72 -0.70
C LEU A 17 1.16 -0.89 -0.35
N VAL A 18 1.32 0.26 -1.00
CA VAL A 18 2.43 1.16 -0.72
C VAL A 18 2.32 1.70 0.70
N THR A 19 1.11 2.00 1.15
CA THR A 19 0.91 2.50 2.50
C THR A 19 1.38 1.46 3.52
N ILE A 20 1.03 0.19 3.30
CA ILE A 20 1.48 -0.88 4.18
C ILE A 20 3.00 -0.95 4.15
N TRP A 21 3.57 -0.90 2.97
CA TRP A 21 5.01 -0.97 2.80
C TRP A 21 5.72 0.14 3.56
N GLU A 22 5.19 1.36 3.47
CA GLU A 22 5.80 2.49 4.16
C GLU A 22 5.69 2.35 5.67
N LEU A 23 4.55 1.88 6.16
CA LEU A 23 4.39 1.69 7.58
C LEU A 23 5.37 0.64 8.10
N VAL A 24 5.49 -0.46 7.37
CA VAL A 24 6.37 -1.54 7.79
C VAL A 24 7.83 -1.12 7.76
N ARG A 25 8.25 -0.44 6.71
CA ARG A 25 9.65 -0.07 6.62
C ARG A 25 10.04 1.03 7.60
N ASN A 26 9.07 1.77 8.09
CA ASN A 26 9.31 2.79 9.12
C ASN A 26 9.09 2.22 10.51
N ARG A 27 9.00 0.91 10.60
CA ARG A 27 8.85 0.20 11.87
C ARG A 27 7.59 0.60 12.61
N LYS A 28 6.57 0.93 11.84
CA LYS A 28 5.28 1.22 12.40
C LYS A 28 4.38 0.03 12.26
N VAL A 29 3.38 -0.03 13.12
CA VAL A 29 2.44 -1.13 13.07
C VAL A 29 1.48 -0.90 11.92
N ALA A 30 1.23 -1.94 11.14
CA ALA A 30 0.27 -1.87 10.05
C ALA A 30 -0.98 -2.64 10.44
N ARG A 31 -1.95 -1.93 10.93
CA ARG A 31 -3.28 -2.47 11.24
C ARG A 31 -4.28 -1.73 10.40
N VAL A 32 -5.49 -2.27 10.33
CA VAL A 32 -6.54 -1.63 9.56
C VAL A 32 -6.70 -0.16 9.99
N LYS A 33 -6.71 0.10 11.29
CA LYS A 33 -6.90 1.48 11.74
C LYS A 33 -5.73 2.39 11.38
N ASP A 34 -4.53 1.84 11.36
CA ASP A 34 -3.36 2.63 11.00
C ASP A 34 -3.37 2.98 9.53
N ILE A 35 -3.77 2.01 8.72
CA ILE A 35 -3.87 2.23 7.28
C ILE A 35 -4.98 3.24 6.99
N ALA A 36 -6.10 3.09 7.67
CA ALA A 36 -7.23 4.02 7.49
C ALA A 36 -6.80 5.44 7.82
N ARG A 37 -6.06 5.61 8.91
CA ARG A 37 -5.59 6.93 9.29
C ARG A 37 -4.62 7.49 8.27
N ALA A 38 -3.69 6.65 7.81
CA ALA A 38 -2.70 7.09 6.85
C ALA A 38 -3.32 7.47 5.51
N ARG A 39 -4.40 6.79 5.14
CA ARG A 39 -5.06 7.06 3.87
C ARG A 39 -6.20 8.07 3.98
N GLY A 40 -6.58 8.43 5.21
CA GLY A 40 -7.67 9.36 5.40
C GLY A 40 -9.03 8.77 5.03
N VAL A 41 -9.21 7.49 5.29
CA VAL A 41 -10.46 6.79 4.99
C VAL A 41 -10.96 6.08 6.23
N LYS A 42 -12.18 5.59 6.16
CA LYS A 42 -12.74 4.86 7.28
C LYS A 42 -12.23 3.42 7.29
N PRO A 43 -12.09 2.83 8.48
CA PRO A 43 -11.62 1.44 8.55
C PRO A 43 -12.44 0.47 7.72
N GLY A 44 -13.74 0.72 7.60
CA GLY A 44 -14.59 -0.15 6.79
C GLY A 44 -14.22 -0.18 5.32
N SER A 45 -13.54 0.87 4.85
CA SER A 45 -13.08 0.91 3.47
C SER A 45 -11.79 0.11 3.29
N VAL A 46 -11.03 -0.06 4.37
CA VAL A 46 -9.75 -0.73 4.30
C VAL A 46 -9.89 -2.24 4.26
N SER A 47 -10.80 -2.79 5.06
CA SER A 47 -10.90 -4.24 5.19
C SER A 47 -11.12 -4.98 3.87
N PRO A 48 -12.03 -4.53 3.00
CA PRO A 48 -12.19 -5.24 1.72
C PRO A 48 -10.92 -5.19 0.87
N ALA A 49 -10.20 -4.07 0.92
CA ALA A 49 -8.96 -3.95 0.17
C ALA A 49 -7.92 -4.91 0.71
N MET A 50 -7.87 -5.06 2.04
CA MET A 50 -6.92 -6.00 2.64
C MET A 50 -7.23 -7.42 2.22
N ARG A 51 -8.50 -7.79 2.21
CA ARG A 51 -8.88 -9.13 1.77
C ARG A 51 -8.46 -9.37 0.33
N ARG A 52 -8.63 -8.37 -0.51
CA ARG A 52 -8.25 -8.51 -1.91
C ARG A 52 -6.74 -8.66 -2.06
N LEU A 53 -5.98 -7.85 -1.34
CA LEU A 53 -4.52 -7.95 -1.40
C LEU A 53 -4.04 -9.30 -0.88
N LYS A 54 -4.73 -9.83 0.13
CA LYS A 54 -4.40 -11.16 0.63
C LYS A 54 -4.67 -12.21 -0.44
N GLU A 55 -5.80 -12.10 -1.15
CA GLU A 55 -6.13 -13.04 -2.21
C GLU A 55 -5.10 -13.01 -3.32
N LEU A 56 -4.53 -11.86 -3.57
CA LEU A 56 -3.50 -11.70 -4.59
C LEU A 56 -2.14 -12.19 -4.12
N GLY A 57 -2.04 -12.58 -2.86
CA GLY A 57 -0.80 -13.11 -2.32
C GLY A 57 0.23 -12.04 -1.99
N LEU A 58 -0.22 -10.81 -1.80
CA LEU A 58 0.70 -9.71 -1.57
C LEU A 58 0.87 -9.35 -0.11
N ILE A 59 -0.09 -9.71 0.74
CA ILE A 59 0.01 -9.45 2.17
C ILE A 59 -0.44 -10.68 2.95
N ARG A 60 -0.01 -10.71 4.21
CA ARG A 60 -0.55 -11.62 5.20
C ARG A 60 -1.50 -10.79 6.04
N TYR A 61 -2.71 -11.27 6.18
CA TYR A 61 -3.73 -10.51 6.88
C TYR A 61 -4.57 -11.49 7.69
N GLU A 62 -4.43 -11.42 9.00
CA GLU A 62 -5.22 -12.20 9.91
C GLU A 62 -6.04 -11.25 10.72
N GLN A 63 -7.27 -11.64 11.01
CA GLN A 63 -8.15 -10.80 11.79
C GLN A 63 -7.50 -10.48 13.12
N ARG A 64 -7.49 -9.21 13.48
CA ARG A 64 -6.95 -8.72 14.75
C ARG A 64 -5.44 -8.82 14.87
N GLU A 65 -4.77 -9.04 13.76
CA GLU A 65 -3.33 -9.11 13.79
C GLU A 65 -2.74 -8.08 12.87
N PHE A 66 -1.43 -7.95 12.98
CA PHE A 66 -0.73 -7.01 12.12
C PHE A 66 -0.80 -7.48 10.68
N ILE A 67 -0.87 -6.51 9.80
CA ILE A 67 -0.79 -6.77 8.38
C ILE A 67 0.67 -6.72 7.99
N ASP A 68 1.12 -7.67 7.21
CA ASP A 68 2.50 -7.75 6.80
C ASP A 68 2.57 -8.06 5.33
N LEU A 69 3.72 -7.81 4.73
CA LEU A 69 3.91 -8.07 3.32
C LEU A 69 4.49 -9.46 3.11
N THR A 70 4.03 -10.12 2.05
CA THR A 70 4.70 -11.33 1.59
C THR A 70 5.91 -10.90 0.78
N PRO A 71 6.83 -11.83 0.48
CA PRO A 71 7.95 -11.48 -0.39
C PRO A 71 7.48 -10.92 -1.74
N LYS A 72 6.43 -11.49 -2.29
CA LYS A 72 5.86 -10.99 -3.53
C LYS A 72 5.32 -9.58 -3.33
N GLY A 73 4.64 -9.35 -2.20
CA GLY A 73 4.10 -8.04 -1.90
C GLY A 73 5.18 -7.00 -1.75
N GLU A 74 6.28 -7.38 -1.13
CA GLU A 74 7.40 -6.47 -0.97
C GLU A 74 7.96 -6.04 -2.33
N ILE A 75 8.10 -6.98 -3.23
CA ILE A 75 8.63 -6.68 -4.56
C ILE A 75 7.68 -5.74 -5.31
N VAL A 76 6.40 -6.05 -5.28
CA VAL A 76 5.41 -5.24 -5.98
C VAL A 76 5.32 -3.85 -5.36
N ALA A 77 5.26 -3.80 -4.03
CA ALA A 77 5.14 -2.52 -3.33
C ALA A 77 6.33 -1.62 -3.64
N ARG A 78 7.52 -2.20 -3.64
CA ARG A 78 8.73 -1.44 -3.93
C ARG A 78 8.70 -0.88 -5.34
N ARG A 79 8.23 -1.69 -6.29
CA ARG A 79 8.13 -1.24 -7.67
C ARG A 79 7.15 -0.08 -7.80
N VAL A 80 5.98 -0.22 -7.19
CA VAL A 80 4.96 0.82 -7.26
C VAL A 80 5.45 2.07 -6.54
N ALA A 81 6.06 1.90 -5.38
CA ALA A 81 6.56 3.04 -4.61
C ALA A 81 7.65 3.78 -5.36
N ALA A 82 8.51 3.06 -6.05
CA ALA A 82 9.58 3.69 -6.81
C ALA A 82 8.99 4.58 -7.90
N HIS A 83 7.94 4.11 -8.54
CA HIS A 83 7.28 4.89 -9.57
C HIS A 83 6.66 6.15 -8.97
N HIS A 84 5.93 6.00 -7.87
CA HIS A 84 5.33 7.16 -7.19
C HIS A 84 6.41 8.09 -6.68
N GLN A 85 7.47 7.53 -6.16
CA GLN A 85 8.53 8.31 -5.56
C GLN A 85 9.26 9.17 -6.59
N ILE A 86 9.43 8.65 -7.78
CA ILE A 86 10.05 9.42 -8.85
C ILE A 86 9.24 10.69 -9.11
N LEU A 87 7.92 10.55 -9.16
CA LEU A 87 7.07 11.71 -9.37
C LEU A 87 7.13 12.67 -8.19
N ASN A 88 7.11 12.11 -6.98
CA ASN A 88 7.15 12.93 -5.79
C ASN A 88 8.46 13.70 -5.67
N ILE A 89 9.56 13.02 -5.94
CA ILE A 89 10.86 13.66 -5.86
C ILE A 89 10.93 14.82 -6.83
N PHE A 90 10.39 14.61 -8.02
CA PHE A 90 10.40 15.68 -9.02
C PHE A 90 9.66 16.91 -8.50
N PHE A 91 8.46 16.71 -7.98
CA PHE A 91 7.69 17.84 -7.48
C PHE A 91 8.33 18.49 -6.26
N VAL A 92 8.75 17.67 -5.33
CA VAL A 92 9.30 18.17 -4.10
C VAL A 92 10.59 18.96 -4.38
N ASP A 93 11.45 18.40 -5.20
CA ASP A 93 12.70 19.07 -5.52
C ASP A 93 12.44 20.41 -6.19
N VAL A 94 11.52 20.44 -7.11
CA VAL A 94 11.23 21.68 -7.82
C VAL A 94 10.63 22.71 -6.88
N LEU A 95 9.72 22.27 -6.03
CA LEU A 95 9.02 23.23 -5.17
C LEU A 95 9.84 23.67 -3.99
N GLN A 96 10.74 22.85 -3.53
CA GLN A 96 11.54 23.19 -2.35
C GLN A 96 12.81 23.91 -2.71
N MET A 97 13.16 23.89 -3.94
CA MET A 97 14.34 24.63 -4.39
C MET A 97 13.99 26.09 -4.58
#